data_a7176b4b3c96c6a0b1c194cea0e6f6d0
#
_entry.id   a7176b4b3c96c6a0b1c194cea0e6f6d0
#
_cell.length_a   1.000
_cell.length_b   1.000
_cell.length_c   1.000
_cell.angle_alpha   90.00
_cell.angle_beta   90.00
_cell.angle_gamma   90.00
#
_symmetry.space_group_name_H-M   'P 1'
#
loop_
_entity.id
_entity.type
_entity.pdbx_description
1 polymer ?
#
loop_
_entity_poly.entity_id
_entity_poly.type
_entity_poly.pdbx_seq_one_letter_code
_entity_poly.pdbx_strand_id
1 'polypeptide(L)'
;MRPDTPSSSEGRPSISIVVLQPTPFCNIDCRYCYLPERSNKAVMHLGTIIAAFDRIFASGWCSSHLTVIWHAGEPLVLPVSYYQAAFEGIALMCPPGIELRHSIQTNGMLLTPEWCDFIKQWQVGLGVSIDGPRHLHDANRVNRAGKGTFDRTIAGIRLLRREKVPFHVISVLSAQSMHSPQELLDFYVSEGIDDVCFNVEESEGTHISGLLSSKDPAASFYHFLDRFWTLSRQSSQIHFIREIDGMISRIFRPEGTSVDNSQVDPFGMINIDCHGNVSSFSPELLGYKNADYHDFIVGNVFHDSLADMLQSPAMRAMARDISAGVDLCRQECEYFSVCGGGAPVNKLTENGSFATSRTQFCRLIQIVPTDLILSALDRIEAEFDAAAGRAPRGSNSVPEYQFKNTKSNGLDVSTGGVPAAPAPSFGPDSPDILLHQIQRGLR
;
A
#
# COMPACT_ATOMS: atom_id res chain seq x y z
N MET A 1 8.97 48.59 8.89
CA MET A 1 9.68 47.37 9.21
C MET A 1 8.64 46.38 9.76
N ARG A 2 8.22 45.43 8.96
CA ARG A 2 7.43 44.27 9.44
C ARG A 2 8.44 43.23 9.95
N PRO A 3 8.21 42.60 11.10
CA PRO A 3 9.10 41.52 11.55
C PRO A 3 8.97 40.34 10.61
N ASP A 4 10.10 39.88 10.13
CA ASP A 4 10.22 38.64 9.35
C ASP A 4 9.68 37.47 10.17
N THR A 5 8.60 36.88 9.69
CA THR A 5 8.13 35.57 10.14
C THR A 5 9.13 34.55 9.65
N PRO A 6 9.69 33.70 10.52
CA PRO A 6 10.58 32.62 10.06
C PRO A 6 9.77 31.60 9.26
N SER A 7 10.04 31.52 7.97
CA SER A 7 9.63 30.45 7.11
C SER A 7 10.60 29.29 7.34
N SER A 8 10.22 28.33 8.17
CA SER A 8 10.66 26.94 8.07
C SER A 8 9.95 26.12 9.14
N SER A 9 9.12 25.18 8.71
CA SER A 9 8.50 24.14 9.52
C SER A 9 9.51 23.03 9.86
N GLU A 10 10.75 23.41 10.18
CA GLU A 10 11.75 22.43 10.61
C GLU A 10 11.37 21.88 11.99
N GLY A 11 10.96 20.59 12.01
CA GLY A 11 10.81 19.80 13.21
C GLY A 11 9.40 19.59 13.77
N ARG A 12 8.32 20.05 13.13
CA ARG A 12 6.95 19.74 13.57
C ARG A 12 6.38 18.57 12.75
N PRO A 13 5.66 17.61 13.40
CA PRO A 13 4.93 16.59 12.67
C PRO A 13 3.95 17.17 11.65
N SER A 14 3.71 16.44 10.57
CA SER A 14 2.69 16.76 9.56
C SER A 14 1.76 15.58 9.41
N ILE A 15 0.56 15.66 9.98
CA ILE A 15 -0.41 14.56 9.99
C ILE A 15 -1.19 14.60 8.67
N SER A 16 -0.98 13.64 7.81
CA SER A 16 -1.71 13.47 6.55
C SER A 16 -2.66 12.28 6.53
N ILE A 17 -2.40 11.28 7.39
CA ILE A 17 -3.16 10.03 7.44
C ILE A 17 -3.53 9.70 8.89
N VAL A 18 -4.80 9.38 9.10
CA VAL A 18 -5.31 8.79 10.34
C VAL A 18 -5.97 7.47 10.02
N VAL A 19 -5.44 6.36 10.57
CA VAL A 19 -6.02 5.04 10.44
C VAL A 19 -6.83 4.73 11.70
N LEU A 20 -8.12 4.54 11.54
CA LEU A 20 -9.02 4.09 12.60
C LEU A 20 -9.28 2.61 12.44
N GLN A 21 -9.08 1.86 13.51
CA GLN A 21 -9.41 0.44 13.60
C GLN A 21 -10.72 0.29 14.39
N PRO A 22 -11.90 0.44 13.75
CA PRO A 22 -13.19 0.58 14.46
C PRO A 22 -13.59 -0.71 15.19
N THR A 23 -13.09 -1.85 14.73
CA THR A 23 -13.26 -3.15 15.37
C THR A 23 -12.17 -4.12 14.92
N PRO A 24 -11.59 -4.94 15.80
CA PRO A 24 -10.72 -6.03 15.39
C PRO A 24 -11.48 -7.19 14.74
N PHE A 25 -12.81 -7.24 14.87
CA PHE A 25 -13.62 -8.33 14.35
C PHE A 25 -13.65 -8.36 12.83
N CYS A 26 -13.41 -9.55 12.25
CA CYS A 26 -13.62 -9.80 10.83
C CYS A 26 -14.60 -10.97 10.64
N ASN A 27 -15.50 -10.85 9.67
CA ASN A 27 -16.47 -11.88 9.30
C ASN A 27 -15.85 -13.03 8.47
N ILE A 28 -14.57 -12.85 8.02
CA ILE A 28 -13.80 -13.88 7.33
C ILE A 28 -12.49 -14.17 8.08
N ASP A 29 -11.77 -15.18 7.62
CA ASP A 29 -10.53 -15.68 8.23
C ASP A 29 -9.46 -15.97 7.17
N CYS A 30 -8.98 -14.90 6.50
CA CYS A 30 -7.96 -15.02 5.46
C CYS A 30 -6.69 -15.67 6.01
N ARG A 31 -6.07 -16.57 5.25
CA ARG A 31 -4.92 -17.37 5.68
C ARG A 31 -3.65 -16.53 5.89
N TYR A 32 -3.47 -15.48 5.10
CA TYR A 32 -2.34 -14.56 5.17
C TYR A 32 -2.58 -13.32 6.04
N CYS A 33 -3.70 -13.25 6.77
CA CYS A 33 -4.03 -12.06 7.54
C CYS A 33 -3.14 -11.92 8.77
N TYR A 34 -2.45 -10.80 8.88
CA TYR A 34 -1.56 -10.46 9.98
C TYR A 34 -2.29 -10.03 11.26
N LEU A 35 -3.56 -9.57 11.14
CA LEU A 35 -4.30 -9.01 12.27
C LEU A 35 -4.53 -10.07 13.36
N PRO A 36 -4.13 -9.78 14.61
CA PRO A 36 -4.47 -10.61 15.74
C PRO A 36 -5.96 -10.46 16.12
N GLU A 37 -6.45 -11.34 16.95
CA GLU A 37 -7.75 -11.22 17.65
C GLU A 37 -8.99 -10.97 16.77
N ARG A 38 -8.97 -11.42 15.50
CA ARG A 38 -10.08 -11.24 14.54
C ARG A 38 -11.45 -11.79 15.00
N SER A 39 -11.49 -12.46 16.16
CA SER A 39 -12.72 -12.94 16.81
C SER A 39 -13.25 -11.97 17.87
N ASN A 40 -12.45 -11.00 18.29
CA ASN A 40 -12.81 -10.00 19.28
C ASN A 40 -13.82 -9.01 18.69
N LYS A 41 -15.00 -8.90 19.33
CA LYS A 41 -16.12 -8.06 18.88
C LYS A 41 -16.11 -6.67 19.52
N ALA A 42 -15.00 -6.22 20.10
CA ALA A 42 -14.90 -4.86 20.58
C ALA A 42 -15.18 -3.87 19.44
N VAL A 43 -15.84 -2.77 19.77
CA VAL A 43 -16.19 -1.71 18.82
C VAL A 43 -15.69 -0.39 19.37
N MET A 44 -15.07 0.42 18.51
CA MET A 44 -14.68 1.77 18.84
C MET A 44 -15.91 2.62 19.14
N HIS A 45 -15.99 3.15 20.35
CA HIS A 45 -17.10 4.03 20.74
C HIS A 45 -16.99 5.37 20.01
N LEU A 46 -18.13 5.99 19.65
CA LEU A 46 -18.10 7.33 19.03
C LEU A 46 -17.34 8.36 19.87
N GLY A 47 -17.44 8.26 21.19
CA GLY A 47 -16.64 9.09 22.10
C GLY A 47 -15.13 8.94 21.95
N THR A 48 -14.65 7.75 21.56
CA THR A 48 -13.21 7.54 21.24
C THR A 48 -12.82 8.29 19.98
N ILE A 49 -13.68 8.26 18.95
CA ILE A 49 -13.45 8.99 17.69
C ILE A 49 -13.39 10.49 17.95
N ILE A 50 -14.37 11.03 18.70
CA ILE A 50 -14.42 12.45 19.04
C ILE A 50 -13.18 12.86 19.85
N ALA A 51 -12.79 12.07 20.87
CA ALA A 51 -11.59 12.34 21.65
C ALA A 51 -10.31 12.32 20.77
N ALA A 52 -10.22 11.37 19.83
CA ALA A 52 -9.10 11.28 18.91
C ALA A 52 -8.97 12.52 18.04
N PHE A 53 -10.05 12.96 17.40
CA PHE A 53 -10.03 14.12 16.53
C PHE A 53 -9.91 15.44 17.29
N ASP A 54 -10.42 15.53 18.52
CA ASP A 54 -10.13 16.66 19.42
C ASP A 54 -8.62 16.82 19.63
N ARG A 55 -7.90 15.72 19.96
CA ARG A 55 -6.44 15.75 20.13
C ARG A 55 -5.70 16.07 18.83
N ILE A 56 -6.13 15.48 17.72
CA ILE A 56 -5.49 15.64 16.40
C ILE A 56 -5.64 17.11 15.95
N PHE A 57 -6.84 17.67 15.96
CA PHE A 57 -7.07 19.05 15.52
C PHE A 57 -6.50 20.08 16.48
N ALA A 58 -6.57 19.86 17.80
CA ALA A 58 -5.96 20.74 18.79
C ALA A 58 -4.42 20.81 18.68
N SER A 59 -3.76 19.81 18.10
CA SER A 59 -2.30 19.85 17.89
C SER A 59 -1.85 20.92 16.89
N GLY A 60 -2.70 21.27 15.93
CA GLY A 60 -2.35 22.15 14.81
C GLY A 60 -1.32 21.52 13.84
N TRP A 61 -1.18 20.18 13.85
CA TRP A 61 -0.20 19.46 13.02
C TRP A 61 -0.79 18.83 11.77
N CYS A 62 -2.11 18.95 11.53
CA CYS A 62 -2.72 18.43 10.32
C CYS A 62 -2.19 19.13 9.08
N SER A 63 -1.91 18.34 8.04
CA SER A 63 -1.68 18.88 6.70
C SER A 63 -2.96 19.47 6.12
N SER A 64 -2.85 20.21 5.02
CA SER A 64 -4.02 20.74 4.30
C SER A 64 -4.95 19.67 3.74
N HIS A 65 -4.46 18.43 3.64
CA HIS A 65 -5.22 17.24 3.20
C HIS A 65 -5.08 16.17 4.27
N LEU A 66 -6.20 15.77 4.88
CA LEU A 66 -6.24 14.74 5.91
C LEU A 66 -7.10 13.57 5.42
N THR A 67 -6.50 12.41 5.28
CA THR A 67 -7.22 11.18 4.92
C THR A 67 -7.46 10.33 6.16
N VAL A 68 -8.72 10.01 6.43
CA VAL A 68 -9.14 9.08 7.48
C VAL A 68 -9.43 7.74 6.85
N ILE A 69 -8.63 6.73 7.19
CA ILE A 69 -8.74 5.37 6.66
C ILE A 69 -9.40 4.48 7.71
N TRP A 70 -10.53 3.89 7.36
CA TRP A 70 -11.25 2.93 8.18
C TRP A 70 -10.80 1.53 7.78
N HIS A 71 -9.99 0.92 8.60
CA HIS A 71 -9.28 -0.31 8.29
C HIS A 71 -9.18 -1.21 9.53
N ALA A 72 -8.67 -2.41 9.34
CA ALA A 72 -8.56 -3.51 10.30
C ALA A 72 -9.88 -4.19 10.67
N GLY A 73 -9.83 -5.51 10.85
CA GLY A 73 -11.03 -6.34 10.90
C GLY A 73 -11.82 -6.26 9.59
N GLU A 74 -13.13 -6.15 9.74
CA GLU A 74 -14.01 -5.79 8.61
C GLU A 74 -14.88 -4.57 9.01
N PRO A 75 -14.61 -3.41 8.46
CA PRO A 75 -15.37 -2.20 8.83
C PRO A 75 -16.88 -2.32 8.61
N LEU A 76 -17.32 -2.96 7.54
CA LEU A 76 -18.75 -3.04 7.19
C LEU A 76 -19.56 -3.98 8.09
N VAL A 77 -18.97 -4.61 9.11
CA VAL A 77 -19.75 -5.31 10.16
C VAL A 77 -20.49 -4.32 11.07
N LEU A 78 -20.03 -3.06 11.11
CA LEU A 78 -20.73 -1.98 11.78
C LEU A 78 -21.76 -1.35 10.84
N PRO A 79 -22.90 -0.86 11.34
CA PRO A 79 -23.95 -0.33 10.49
C PRO A 79 -23.60 1.03 9.88
N VAL A 80 -24.23 1.39 8.77
CA VAL A 80 -24.07 2.71 8.11
C VAL A 80 -24.30 3.86 9.10
N SER A 81 -25.29 3.74 10.00
CA SER A 81 -25.60 4.77 11.01
C SER A 81 -24.42 5.07 11.95
N TYR A 82 -23.56 4.09 12.24
CA TYR A 82 -22.35 4.32 13.02
C TYR A 82 -21.38 5.25 12.27
N TYR A 83 -21.17 4.98 10.98
CA TYR A 83 -20.27 5.79 10.15
C TYR A 83 -20.86 7.18 9.88
N GLN A 84 -22.18 7.27 9.69
CA GLN A 84 -22.86 8.55 9.54
C GLN A 84 -22.56 9.46 10.75
N ALA A 85 -22.78 8.96 11.96
CA ALA A 85 -22.54 9.72 13.19
C ALA A 85 -21.04 10.05 13.38
N ALA A 86 -20.13 9.13 13.01
CA ALA A 86 -18.70 9.34 13.09
C ALA A 86 -18.24 10.44 12.11
N PHE A 87 -18.67 10.37 10.85
CA PHE A 87 -18.28 11.33 9.81
C PHE A 87 -18.82 12.72 10.11
N GLU A 88 -20.08 12.82 10.53
CA GLU A 88 -20.67 14.09 10.96
C GLU A 88 -19.92 14.69 12.14
N GLY A 89 -19.58 13.87 13.14
CA GLY A 89 -18.81 14.32 14.31
C GLY A 89 -17.42 14.83 13.95
N ILE A 90 -16.71 14.13 13.08
CA ILE A 90 -15.38 14.54 12.62
C ILE A 90 -15.47 15.82 11.76
N ALA A 91 -16.43 15.89 10.83
CA ALA A 91 -16.62 17.03 9.95
C ALA A 91 -16.96 18.31 10.74
N LEU A 92 -17.79 18.20 11.79
CA LEU A 92 -18.15 19.33 12.67
C LEU A 92 -16.95 19.91 13.41
N MET A 93 -15.96 19.10 13.73
CA MET A 93 -14.75 19.49 14.47
C MET A 93 -13.60 19.93 13.55
N CYS A 94 -13.69 19.62 12.24
CA CYS A 94 -12.61 19.84 11.30
C CYS A 94 -12.30 21.34 11.14
N PRO A 95 -11.06 21.80 11.38
CA PRO A 95 -10.69 23.18 11.22
C PRO A 95 -10.83 23.65 9.76
N PRO A 96 -11.18 24.95 9.55
CA PRO A 96 -11.19 25.52 8.21
C PRO A 96 -9.81 25.38 7.53
N GLY A 97 -9.82 25.04 6.23
CA GLY A 97 -8.62 24.91 5.41
C GLY A 97 -8.03 23.49 5.38
N ILE A 98 -8.62 22.54 6.08
CA ILE A 98 -8.27 21.13 5.97
C ILE A 98 -9.29 20.43 5.04
N GLU A 99 -8.83 19.86 3.96
CA GLU A 99 -9.62 18.97 3.12
C GLU A 99 -9.67 17.59 3.75
N LEU A 100 -10.82 17.22 4.29
CA LEU A 100 -11.06 15.94 4.96
C LEU A 100 -11.56 14.92 3.93
N ARG A 101 -10.88 13.79 3.84
CA ARG A 101 -11.27 12.65 3.00
C ARG A 101 -11.41 11.40 3.84
N HIS A 102 -12.35 10.54 3.48
CA HIS A 102 -12.54 9.23 4.10
C HIS A 102 -12.27 8.12 3.10
N SER A 103 -11.65 7.04 3.57
CA SER A 103 -11.45 5.81 2.81
C SER A 103 -11.82 4.60 3.65
N ILE A 104 -12.45 3.61 3.03
CA ILE A 104 -12.81 2.34 3.68
C ILE A 104 -12.19 1.19 2.90
N GLN A 105 -11.51 0.28 3.62
CA GLN A 105 -11.01 -0.96 3.06
C GLN A 105 -11.87 -2.12 3.55
N THR A 106 -12.51 -2.87 2.63
CA THR A 106 -13.46 -3.93 2.95
C THR A 106 -13.23 -5.21 2.16
N ASN A 107 -13.67 -6.35 2.70
CA ASN A 107 -13.77 -7.59 1.94
C ASN A 107 -14.98 -7.65 0.98
N GLY A 108 -15.81 -6.63 0.96
CA GLY A 108 -16.93 -6.46 0.03
C GLY A 108 -18.17 -7.33 0.28
N MET A 109 -18.12 -8.26 1.23
CA MET A 109 -19.20 -9.24 1.44
C MET A 109 -20.48 -8.65 2.07
N LEU A 110 -20.38 -7.47 2.68
CA LEU A 110 -21.47 -6.83 3.43
C LEU A 110 -22.01 -5.58 2.75
N LEU A 111 -21.58 -5.31 1.50
CA LEU A 111 -22.08 -4.21 0.71
C LEU A 111 -23.60 -4.36 0.45
N THR A 112 -24.33 -3.27 0.64
CA THR A 112 -25.78 -3.14 0.44
C THR A 112 -26.08 -1.86 -0.35
N PRO A 113 -27.30 -1.68 -0.89
CA PRO A 113 -27.67 -0.39 -1.50
C PRO A 113 -27.51 0.80 -0.53
N GLU A 114 -27.81 0.63 0.76
CA GLU A 114 -27.63 1.65 1.79
C GLU A 114 -26.14 2.07 1.90
N TRP A 115 -25.21 1.10 1.85
CA TRP A 115 -23.78 1.40 1.78
C TRP A 115 -23.40 2.16 0.52
N CYS A 116 -23.97 1.80 -0.64
CA CYS A 116 -23.71 2.52 -1.89
C CYS A 116 -24.15 3.99 -1.80
N ASP A 117 -25.32 4.26 -1.21
CA ASP A 117 -25.81 5.62 -1.02
C ASP A 117 -24.95 6.43 -0.06
N PHE A 118 -24.52 5.83 1.06
CA PHE A 118 -23.59 6.45 2.01
C PHE A 118 -22.25 6.79 1.37
N ILE A 119 -21.65 5.85 0.61
CA ILE A 119 -20.36 6.05 -0.06
C ILE A 119 -20.46 7.20 -1.08
N LYS A 120 -21.53 7.28 -1.85
CA LYS A 120 -21.78 8.38 -2.81
C LYS A 120 -21.98 9.71 -2.09
N GLN A 121 -22.77 9.74 -1.00
CA GLN A 121 -23.05 10.94 -0.24
C GLN A 121 -21.77 11.57 0.35
N TRP A 122 -20.90 10.75 0.92
CA TRP A 122 -19.68 11.19 1.58
C TRP A 122 -18.44 11.15 0.70
N GLN A 123 -18.58 10.75 -0.58
CA GLN A 123 -17.47 10.60 -1.54
C GLN A 123 -16.33 9.73 -0.96
N VAL A 124 -16.71 8.62 -0.32
CA VAL A 124 -15.75 7.73 0.34
C VAL A 124 -14.90 7.01 -0.68
N GLY A 125 -13.57 7.08 -0.54
CA GLY A 125 -12.66 6.21 -1.27
C GLY A 125 -12.87 4.75 -0.84
N LEU A 126 -13.21 3.87 -1.77
CA LEU A 126 -13.52 2.48 -1.44
C LEU A 126 -12.52 1.51 -2.06
N GLY A 127 -11.82 0.76 -1.19
CA GLY A 127 -11.01 -0.38 -1.59
C GLY A 127 -11.72 -1.69 -1.30
N VAL A 128 -11.82 -2.58 -2.28
CA VAL A 128 -12.41 -3.91 -2.13
C VAL A 128 -11.35 -4.98 -2.28
N SER A 129 -11.26 -5.85 -1.30
CA SER A 129 -10.27 -6.94 -1.30
C SER A 129 -10.75 -8.13 -2.12
N ILE A 130 -10.10 -8.41 -3.26
CA ILE A 130 -10.34 -9.60 -4.09
C ILE A 130 -9.05 -10.05 -4.78
N ASP A 131 -8.70 -11.34 -4.67
CA ASP A 131 -7.41 -11.86 -5.15
C ASP A 131 -7.47 -12.44 -6.58
N GLY A 132 -8.51 -12.13 -7.34
CA GLY A 132 -8.69 -12.65 -8.69
C GLY A 132 -9.84 -13.66 -8.81
N PRO A 133 -9.78 -14.59 -9.77
CA PRO A 133 -10.82 -15.58 -10.00
C PRO A 133 -10.99 -16.51 -8.79
N ARG A 134 -12.15 -17.20 -8.73
CA ARG A 134 -12.59 -18.01 -7.59
C ARG A 134 -11.50 -18.87 -6.96
N HIS A 135 -10.77 -19.61 -7.76
CA HIS A 135 -9.80 -20.58 -7.22
C HIS A 135 -8.59 -19.87 -6.55
N LEU A 136 -8.17 -18.71 -7.04
CA LEU A 136 -7.12 -17.90 -6.41
C LEU A 136 -7.65 -17.20 -5.14
N HIS A 137 -8.83 -16.60 -5.23
CA HIS A 137 -9.46 -15.92 -4.09
C HIS A 137 -9.77 -16.89 -2.95
N ASP A 138 -10.48 -17.98 -3.24
CA ASP A 138 -10.94 -18.96 -2.23
C ASP A 138 -9.80 -19.82 -1.67
N ALA A 139 -8.61 -19.80 -2.31
CA ALA A 139 -7.42 -20.43 -1.75
C ALA A 139 -6.98 -19.78 -0.42
N ASN A 140 -7.18 -18.48 -0.28
CA ASN A 140 -6.72 -17.71 0.87
C ASN A 140 -7.85 -17.00 1.65
N ARG A 141 -8.85 -16.45 0.95
CA ARG A 141 -9.95 -15.73 1.59
C ARG A 141 -11.12 -16.67 1.90
N VAL A 142 -11.04 -17.24 3.08
CA VAL A 142 -12.06 -18.18 3.58
C VAL A 142 -12.85 -17.57 4.72
N ASN A 143 -14.09 -18.03 4.91
CA ASN A 143 -14.84 -17.70 6.10
C ASN A 143 -14.37 -18.54 7.30
N ARG A 144 -14.90 -18.26 8.50
CA ARG A 144 -14.54 -18.99 9.73
C ARG A 144 -14.85 -20.49 9.72
N ALA A 145 -15.64 -20.96 8.75
CA ALA A 145 -15.91 -22.39 8.53
C ALA A 145 -15.00 -22.98 7.43
N GLY A 146 -13.96 -22.24 6.97
CA GLY A 146 -13.03 -22.69 5.95
C GLY A 146 -13.60 -22.70 4.53
N LYS A 147 -14.80 -22.12 4.29
CA LYS A 147 -15.40 -22.05 2.95
C LYS A 147 -14.99 -20.77 2.26
N GLY A 148 -14.77 -20.84 0.93
CA GLY A 148 -14.45 -19.69 0.10
C GLY A 148 -15.48 -18.56 0.19
N THR A 149 -15.04 -17.34 -0.08
CA THR A 149 -15.84 -16.12 0.07
C THR A 149 -16.12 -15.41 -1.26
N PHE A 150 -15.60 -15.93 -2.36
CA PHE A 150 -15.68 -15.34 -3.71
C PHE A 150 -17.10 -14.90 -4.11
N ASP A 151 -18.10 -15.77 -3.97
CA ASP A 151 -19.47 -15.48 -4.42
C ASP A 151 -20.05 -14.24 -3.76
N ARG A 152 -19.78 -14.04 -2.46
CA ARG A 152 -20.28 -12.88 -1.74
C ARG A 152 -19.50 -11.62 -2.06
N THR A 153 -18.17 -11.71 -2.18
CA THR A 153 -17.32 -10.58 -2.56
C THR A 153 -17.66 -10.09 -3.97
N ILE A 154 -17.79 -10.99 -4.94
CA ILE A 154 -18.12 -10.60 -6.32
C ILE A 154 -19.54 -10.05 -6.47
N ALA A 155 -20.49 -10.53 -5.66
CA ALA A 155 -21.83 -9.96 -5.60
C ALA A 155 -21.79 -8.50 -5.10
N GLY A 156 -20.94 -8.18 -4.12
CA GLY A 156 -20.69 -6.81 -3.65
C GLY A 156 -20.09 -5.92 -4.75
N ILE A 157 -19.06 -6.41 -5.47
CA ILE A 157 -18.45 -5.68 -6.61
C ILE A 157 -19.48 -5.40 -7.70
N ARG A 158 -20.28 -6.39 -8.08
CA ARG A 158 -21.34 -6.23 -9.07
C ARG A 158 -22.43 -5.26 -8.62
N LEU A 159 -22.70 -5.16 -7.31
CA LEU A 159 -23.58 -4.15 -6.74
C LEU A 159 -22.97 -2.75 -6.91
N LEU A 160 -21.72 -2.53 -6.54
CA LEU A 160 -21.03 -1.23 -6.69
C LEU A 160 -21.08 -0.75 -8.15
N ARG A 161 -20.80 -1.64 -9.09
CA ARG A 161 -20.89 -1.33 -10.54
C ARG A 161 -22.30 -0.93 -10.97
N ARG A 162 -23.30 -1.70 -10.57
CA ARG A 162 -24.71 -1.39 -10.88
C ARG A 162 -25.13 -0.03 -10.33
N GLU A 163 -24.69 0.28 -9.10
CA GLU A 163 -24.99 1.55 -8.43
C GLU A 163 -24.03 2.68 -8.85
N LYS A 164 -23.07 2.42 -9.75
CA LYS A 164 -22.06 3.38 -10.25
C LYS A 164 -21.24 4.02 -9.12
N VAL A 165 -20.91 3.24 -8.09
CA VAL A 165 -20.00 3.65 -7.02
C VAL A 165 -18.57 3.43 -7.48
N PRO A 166 -17.70 4.45 -7.49
CA PRO A 166 -16.27 4.27 -7.76
C PRO A 166 -15.60 3.41 -6.69
N PHE A 167 -14.74 2.51 -7.09
CA PHE A 167 -13.94 1.68 -6.20
C PHE A 167 -12.66 1.22 -6.89
N HIS A 168 -11.66 0.87 -6.10
CA HIS A 168 -10.50 0.11 -6.56
C HIS A 168 -10.48 -1.26 -5.90
N VAL A 169 -9.72 -2.19 -6.48
CA VAL A 169 -9.51 -3.48 -5.84
C VAL A 169 -8.09 -3.59 -5.29
N ILE A 170 -7.96 -4.30 -4.17
CA ILE A 170 -6.67 -4.73 -3.64
C ILE A 170 -6.60 -6.26 -3.69
N SER A 171 -5.65 -6.76 -4.46
CA SER A 171 -5.33 -8.18 -4.57
C SER A 171 -4.04 -8.50 -3.85
N VAL A 172 -4.06 -9.52 -3.00
CA VAL A 172 -2.83 -10.08 -2.43
C VAL A 172 -2.26 -11.12 -3.39
N LEU A 173 -1.08 -10.86 -3.90
CA LEU A 173 -0.36 -11.77 -4.78
C LEU A 173 0.38 -12.81 -3.95
N SER A 174 -0.04 -14.06 -4.09
CA SER A 174 0.63 -15.24 -3.56
C SER A 174 1.60 -15.84 -4.58
N ALA A 175 2.41 -16.81 -4.17
CA ALA A 175 3.27 -17.55 -5.08
C ALA A 175 2.48 -18.17 -6.25
N GLN A 176 1.23 -18.58 -6.03
CA GLN A 176 0.39 -19.15 -7.09
C GLN A 176 -0.11 -18.07 -8.06
N SER A 177 -0.65 -16.95 -7.57
CA SER A 177 -1.25 -15.91 -8.43
C SER A 177 -0.22 -15.18 -9.28
N MET A 178 1.05 -15.11 -8.84
CA MET A 178 2.14 -14.54 -9.63
C MET A 178 2.41 -15.25 -10.97
N HIS A 179 1.97 -16.49 -11.12
CA HIS A 179 2.11 -17.23 -12.38
C HIS A 179 0.92 -17.06 -13.32
N SER A 180 -0.09 -16.26 -12.96
CA SER A 180 -1.36 -16.15 -13.68
C SER A 180 -1.73 -14.71 -14.10
N PRO A 181 -0.81 -13.89 -14.65
CA PRO A 181 -1.11 -12.49 -14.98
C PRO A 181 -2.23 -12.35 -16.03
N GLN A 182 -2.29 -13.23 -17.04
CA GLN A 182 -3.36 -13.22 -18.05
C GLN A 182 -4.71 -13.53 -17.42
N GLU A 183 -4.79 -14.56 -16.60
CA GLU A 183 -6.04 -14.97 -15.95
C GLU A 183 -6.58 -13.91 -14.99
N LEU A 184 -5.67 -13.22 -14.26
CA LEU A 184 -6.04 -12.09 -13.41
C LEU A 184 -6.58 -10.93 -14.25
N LEU A 185 -5.93 -10.59 -15.36
CA LEU A 185 -6.42 -9.55 -16.27
C LEU A 185 -7.79 -9.90 -16.84
N ASP A 186 -7.97 -11.10 -17.38
CA ASP A 186 -9.22 -11.56 -17.95
C ASP A 186 -10.36 -11.51 -16.91
N PHE A 187 -10.06 -11.85 -15.68
CA PHE A 187 -10.98 -11.74 -14.56
C PHE A 187 -11.38 -10.29 -14.29
N TYR A 188 -10.41 -9.37 -14.11
CA TYR A 188 -10.73 -7.97 -13.83
C TYR A 188 -11.52 -7.33 -14.97
N VAL A 189 -11.12 -7.57 -16.20
CA VAL A 189 -11.81 -7.09 -17.39
C VAL A 189 -13.25 -7.63 -17.45
N SER A 190 -13.46 -8.94 -17.25
CA SER A 190 -14.79 -9.54 -17.30
C SER A 190 -15.72 -9.02 -16.20
N GLU A 191 -15.20 -8.69 -15.03
CA GLU A 191 -15.96 -8.10 -13.92
C GLU A 191 -16.02 -6.56 -13.99
N GLY A 192 -15.38 -5.94 -15.00
CA GLY A 192 -15.35 -4.49 -15.23
C GLY A 192 -14.68 -3.76 -14.07
N ILE A 193 -13.59 -4.30 -13.58
CA ILE A 193 -12.69 -3.71 -12.60
C ILE A 193 -11.57 -3.05 -13.40
N ASP A 194 -11.36 -1.75 -13.21
CA ASP A 194 -10.46 -0.93 -13.98
C ASP A 194 -9.36 -0.23 -13.16
N ASP A 195 -9.45 -0.32 -11.85
CA ASP A 195 -8.49 0.24 -10.89
C ASP A 195 -7.98 -0.88 -9.95
N VAL A 196 -6.71 -1.25 -10.10
CA VAL A 196 -6.14 -2.44 -9.47
C VAL A 196 -4.90 -2.07 -8.65
N CYS A 197 -4.85 -2.58 -7.42
CA CYS A 197 -3.71 -2.50 -6.52
C CYS A 197 -3.23 -3.91 -6.17
N PHE A 198 -1.94 -4.15 -6.24
CA PHE A 198 -1.34 -5.43 -5.84
C PHE A 198 -0.56 -5.27 -4.53
N ASN A 199 -0.93 -6.04 -3.52
CA ASN A 199 -0.07 -6.28 -2.37
C ASN A 199 0.63 -7.62 -2.56
N VAL A 200 1.90 -7.71 -2.23
CA VAL A 200 2.57 -9.01 -2.14
C VAL A 200 2.20 -9.68 -0.82
N GLU A 201 2.13 -11.01 -0.81
CA GLU A 201 1.94 -11.78 0.41
C GLU A 201 3.16 -11.59 1.33
N GLU A 202 2.96 -11.00 2.49
CA GLU A 202 4.00 -10.64 3.45
C GLU A 202 4.14 -11.68 4.56
N SER A 203 5.32 -11.72 5.20
CA SER A 203 5.53 -12.50 6.42
C SER A 203 5.34 -11.58 7.61
N GLU A 204 4.13 -11.61 8.21
CA GLU A 204 3.76 -10.74 9.32
C GLU A 204 2.98 -11.52 10.41
N GLY A 205 3.18 -11.14 11.65
CA GLY A 205 2.56 -11.81 12.78
C GLY A 205 2.97 -13.28 12.84
N THR A 206 2.00 -14.18 12.77
CA THR A 206 2.22 -15.64 12.74
C THR A 206 2.26 -16.22 11.31
N HIS A 207 2.00 -15.39 10.30
CA HIS A 207 1.99 -15.82 8.92
C HIS A 207 3.40 -15.82 8.32
N ILE A 208 3.76 -16.90 7.64
CA ILE A 208 5.01 -17.02 6.86
C ILE A 208 4.63 -17.08 5.39
N SER A 209 5.06 -16.09 4.64
CA SER A 209 4.78 -15.99 3.21
C SER A 209 5.44 -17.11 2.42
N GLY A 210 4.62 -17.85 1.68
CA GLY A 210 5.11 -18.81 0.69
C GLY A 210 5.82 -18.12 -0.47
N LEU A 211 5.40 -16.90 -0.81
CA LEU A 211 6.01 -16.08 -1.85
C LEU A 211 7.42 -15.63 -1.46
N LEU A 212 7.59 -14.99 -0.30
CA LEU A 212 8.90 -14.50 0.15
C LEU A 212 9.89 -15.64 0.40
N SER A 213 9.38 -16.85 0.66
CA SER A 213 10.19 -18.07 0.81
C SER A 213 10.51 -18.76 -0.52
N SER A 214 10.01 -18.28 -1.66
CA SER A 214 10.28 -18.84 -2.98
C SER A 214 11.72 -18.57 -3.42
N LYS A 215 12.19 -19.29 -4.46
CA LYS A 215 13.59 -19.24 -4.92
C LYS A 215 14.01 -17.82 -5.37
N ASP A 216 13.14 -17.12 -6.10
CA ASP A 216 13.38 -15.76 -6.59
C ASP A 216 12.06 -14.97 -6.67
N PRO A 217 11.58 -14.44 -5.54
CA PRO A 217 10.32 -13.72 -5.51
C PRO A 217 10.36 -12.43 -6.35
N ALA A 218 11.52 -11.79 -6.45
CA ALA A 218 11.65 -10.54 -7.18
C ALA A 218 11.60 -10.74 -8.70
N ALA A 219 12.26 -11.77 -9.24
CA ALA A 219 12.13 -12.10 -10.65
C ALA A 219 10.69 -12.52 -10.99
N SER A 220 10.03 -13.31 -10.12
CA SER A 220 8.64 -13.70 -10.30
C SER A 220 7.71 -12.49 -10.34
N PHE A 221 7.92 -11.52 -9.44
CA PHE A 221 7.10 -10.30 -9.40
C PHE A 221 7.40 -9.38 -10.58
N TYR A 222 8.67 -9.24 -11.01
CA TYR A 222 9.03 -8.51 -12.23
C TYR A 222 8.29 -9.07 -13.44
N HIS A 223 8.37 -10.38 -13.68
CA HIS A 223 7.70 -11.02 -14.81
C HIS A 223 6.19 -10.90 -14.73
N PHE A 224 5.61 -11.00 -13.52
CA PHE A 224 4.18 -10.77 -13.33
C PHE A 224 3.78 -9.35 -13.73
N LEU A 225 4.46 -8.32 -13.19
CA LEU A 225 4.14 -6.92 -13.46
C LEU A 225 4.35 -6.56 -14.93
N ASP A 226 5.48 -6.96 -15.53
CA ASP A 226 5.78 -6.70 -16.94
C ASP A 226 4.71 -7.32 -17.85
N ARG A 227 4.36 -8.58 -17.58
CA ARG A 227 3.34 -9.26 -18.36
C ARG A 227 1.95 -8.67 -18.15
N PHE A 228 1.55 -8.43 -16.89
CA PHE A 228 0.25 -7.84 -16.57
C PHE A 228 0.11 -6.44 -17.17
N TRP A 229 1.12 -5.59 -17.05
CA TRP A 229 1.16 -4.25 -17.62
C TRP A 229 1.08 -4.28 -19.15
N THR A 230 1.88 -5.12 -19.81
CA THR A 230 1.84 -5.28 -21.27
C THR A 230 0.44 -5.68 -21.75
N LEU A 231 -0.18 -6.66 -21.09
CA LEU A 231 -1.53 -7.15 -21.43
C LEU A 231 -2.61 -6.10 -21.15
N SER A 232 -2.51 -5.36 -20.04
CA SER A 232 -3.49 -4.32 -19.68
C SER A 232 -3.52 -3.18 -20.71
N ARG A 233 -2.36 -2.82 -21.24
CA ARG A 233 -2.24 -1.81 -22.31
C ARG A 233 -2.94 -2.25 -23.61
N GLN A 234 -2.88 -3.54 -23.94
CA GLN A 234 -3.56 -4.09 -25.11
C GLN A 234 -5.08 -4.14 -24.93
N SER A 235 -5.56 -4.36 -23.71
CA SER A 235 -7.00 -4.42 -23.43
C SER A 235 -7.65 -3.04 -23.35
N SER A 236 -6.91 -1.99 -22.99
CA SER A 236 -7.38 -0.61 -22.75
C SER A 236 -8.51 -0.50 -21.71
N GLN A 237 -8.72 -1.52 -20.87
CA GLN A 237 -9.83 -1.55 -19.90
C GLN A 237 -9.34 -1.36 -18.45
N ILE A 238 -8.06 -1.59 -18.19
CA ILE A 238 -7.45 -1.25 -16.89
C ILE A 238 -6.92 0.18 -17.01
N HIS A 239 -7.41 1.06 -16.15
CA HIS A 239 -7.08 2.47 -16.19
C HIS A 239 -5.97 2.85 -15.21
N PHE A 240 -5.82 2.08 -14.13
CA PHE A 240 -4.83 2.34 -13.11
C PHE A 240 -4.27 1.05 -12.51
N ILE A 241 -2.95 0.97 -12.38
CA ILE A 241 -2.22 -0.08 -11.70
C ILE A 241 -1.30 0.62 -10.68
N ARG A 242 -1.66 0.58 -9.40
CA ARG A 242 -0.97 1.35 -8.35
C ARG A 242 0.55 1.20 -8.39
N GLU A 243 1.05 -0.02 -8.60
CA GLU A 243 2.48 -0.34 -8.59
C GLU A 243 3.24 0.30 -9.76
N ILE A 244 2.57 0.52 -10.86
CA ILE A 244 3.12 1.15 -12.07
C ILE A 244 2.89 2.67 -12.02
N ASP A 245 1.63 3.10 -11.94
CA ASP A 245 1.27 4.53 -12.03
C ASP A 245 1.80 5.31 -10.83
N GLY A 246 1.75 4.72 -9.63
CA GLY A 246 2.33 5.30 -8.43
C GLY A 246 3.85 5.41 -8.50
N MET A 247 4.53 4.44 -9.11
CA MET A 247 5.98 4.49 -9.28
C MET A 247 6.38 5.51 -10.37
N ILE A 248 5.64 5.59 -11.48
CA ILE A 248 5.82 6.64 -12.50
C ILE A 248 5.74 8.02 -11.86
N SER A 249 4.72 8.27 -11.04
CA SER A 249 4.54 9.54 -10.33
C SER A 249 5.72 9.87 -9.40
N ARG A 250 6.34 8.87 -8.77
CA ARG A 250 7.51 9.05 -7.91
C ARG A 250 8.79 9.33 -8.69
N ILE A 251 8.99 8.65 -9.82
CA ILE A 251 10.16 8.84 -10.69
C ILE A 251 10.13 10.23 -11.32
N PHE A 252 8.97 10.67 -11.84
CA PHE A 252 8.80 11.92 -12.56
C PHE A 252 8.28 13.08 -11.69
N ARG A 253 8.45 12.99 -10.37
CA ARG A 253 8.06 14.12 -9.51
C ARG A 253 8.84 15.39 -9.84
N PRO A 254 8.29 16.58 -9.56
CA PRO A 254 8.97 17.83 -9.82
C PRO A 254 10.33 17.90 -9.13
N GLU A 255 11.33 18.45 -9.84
CA GLU A 255 12.68 18.64 -9.31
C GLU A 255 12.66 19.48 -8.03
N GLY A 256 13.45 19.09 -7.04
CA GLY A 256 13.54 19.76 -5.74
C GLY A 256 12.46 19.35 -4.73
N THR A 257 11.51 18.47 -5.10
CA THR A 257 10.58 17.89 -4.13
C THR A 257 11.18 16.65 -3.45
N SER A 258 11.05 16.57 -2.11
CA SER A 258 11.41 15.35 -1.37
C SER A 258 10.42 14.22 -1.62
N VAL A 259 10.86 12.98 -1.40
CA VAL A 259 9.93 11.84 -1.36
C VAL A 259 9.12 11.96 -0.08
N ASP A 260 7.81 11.99 -0.23
CA ASP A 260 6.89 11.86 0.90
C ASP A 260 6.81 10.38 1.31
N ASN A 261 7.23 10.09 2.53
CA ASN A 261 7.07 8.77 3.15
C ASN A 261 6.56 8.95 4.59
N SER A 262 5.25 9.07 4.71
CA SER A 262 4.56 9.23 6.00
C SER A 262 4.82 8.10 7.01
N GLN A 263 5.34 6.95 6.54
CA GLN A 263 5.67 5.83 7.42
C GLN A 263 6.99 5.99 8.17
N VAL A 264 7.85 6.94 7.81
CA VAL A 264 9.13 7.16 8.50
C VAL A 264 9.12 8.39 9.41
N ASP A 265 8.09 9.22 9.31
CA ASP A 265 7.95 10.44 10.08
C ASP A 265 7.05 10.23 11.31
N PRO A 266 7.46 10.67 12.52
CA PRO A 266 6.59 10.67 13.68
C PRO A 266 5.27 11.37 13.38
N PHE A 267 4.16 10.65 13.55
CA PHE A 267 2.81 11.13 13.24
C PHE A 267 2.56 11.53 11.77
N GLY A 268 3.42 11.21 10.82
CA GLY A 268 3.04 11.24 9.40
C GLY A 268 1.81 10.37 9.13
N MET A 269 1.72 9.27 9.90
CA MET A 269 0.53 8.42 10.02
C MET A 269 0.22 8.18 11.50
N ILE A 270 -1.04 8.39 11.90
CA ILE A 270 -1.57 8.08 13.24
C ILE A 270 -2.49 6.87 13.13
N ASN A 271 -2.30 5.88 14.00
CA ASN A 271 -3.13 4.69 14.05
C ASN A 271 -3.83 4.62 15.41
N ILE A 272 -5.13 4.36 15.44
CA ILE A 272 -5.94 4.36 16.67
C ILE A 272 -6.80 3.10 16.71
N ASP A 273 -6.66 2.32 17.79
CA ASP A 273 -7.49 1.14 18.01
C ASP A 273 -8.85 1.47 18.66
N CYS A 274 -9.71 0.47 18.79
CA CYS A 274 -11.05 0.63 19.37
C CYS A 274 -11.06 1.04 20.85
N HIS A 275 -9.93 0.96 21.55
CA HIS A 275 -9.75 1.39 22.93
C HIS A 275 -9.14 2.79 23.08
N GLY A 276 -8.83 3.44 21.97
CA GLY A 276 -8.19 4.76 21.93
C GLY A 276 -6.69 4.73 22.13
N ASN A 277 -6.05 3.57 22.09
CA ASN A 277 -4.59 3.49 22.07
C ASN A 277 -4.07 3.99 20.73
N VAL A 278 -2.97 4.74 20.79
CA VAL A 278 -2.36 5.41 19.63
C VAL A 278 -1.00 4.78 19.32
N SER A 279 -0.78 4.53 18.05
CA SER A 279 0.53 4.19 17.47
C SER A 279 0.85 5.12 16.31
N SER A 280 2.07 5.05 15.78
CA SER A 280 2.52 5.83 14.63
C SER A 280 3.21 4.94 13.61
N PHE A 281 3.62 5.51 12.48
CA PHE A 281 4.41 4.90 11.40
C PHE A 281 3.64 3.86 10.57
N SER A 282 2.99 2.86 11.17
CA SER A 282 2.31 1.79 10.44
C SER A 282 1.13 1.23 11.24
N PRO A 283 -0.04 0.95 10.61
CA PRO A 283 -1.22 0.43 11.31
C PRO A 283 -1.01 -1.01 11.81
N GLU A 284 -0.10 -1.77 11.23
CA GLU A 284 0.24 -3.14 11.61
C GLU A 284 0.89 -3.21 12.99
N LEU A 285 1.53 -2.12 13.45
CA LEU A 285 2.15 -2.05 14.78
C LEU A 285 1.13 -2.09 15.92
N LEU A 286 -0.12 -1.66 15.69
CA LEU A 286 -1.18 -1.83 16.68
C LEU A 286 -1.55 -3.31 16.84
N GLY A 287 -1.36 -3.83 18.06
CA GLY A 287 -1.62 -5.23 18.39
C GLY A 287 -0.37 -6.12 18.42
N TYR A 288 0.77 -5.68 17.87
CA TYR A 288 2.04 -6.36 18.08
C TYR A 288 2.55 -6.15 19.51
N LYS A 289 3.31 -7.13 20.00
CA LYS A 289 3.93 -7.12 21.32
C LYS A 289 5.44 -7.08 21.20
N ASN A 290 6.04 -6.02 21.74
CA ASN A 290 7.48 -5.85 21.79
C ASN A 290 7.85 -4.93 22.96
N ALA A 291 8.54 -5.48 23.97
CA ALA A 291 8.89 -4.75 25.19
C ALA A 291 9.86 -3.58 24.92
N ASP A 292 10.75 -3.69 23.94
CA ASP A 292 11.74 -2.67 23.61
C ASP A 292 11.09 -1.39 23.05
N TYR A 293 9.89 -1.54 22.45
CA TYR A 293 9.09 -0.45 21.88
C TYR A 293 7.78 -0.23 22.64
N HIS A 294 7.65 -0.68 23.88
CA HIS A 294 6.44 -0.52 24.72
C HIS A 294 5.16 -0.96 24.01
N ASP A 295 5.21 -2.12 23.35
CA ASP A 295 4.12 -2.65 22.54
C ASP A 295 3.63 -1.68 21.43
N PHE A 296 4.49 -0.75 21.01
CA PHE A 296 4.25 0.30 20.00
C PHE A 296 3.17 1.31 20.36
N ILE A 297 2.71 1.33 21.62
CA ILE A 297 1.70 2.27 22.09
C ILE A 297 2.39 3.54 22.57
N VAL A 298 2.10 4.66 21.89
CA VAL A 298 2.70 5.97 22.22
C VAL A 298 1.87 6.76 23.22
N GLY A 299 0.60 6.41 23.40
CA GLY A 299 -0.33 7.02 24.35
C GLY A 299 -1.77 6.60 24.08
N ASN A 300 -2.73 7.30 24.74
CA ASN A 300 -4.15 7.04 24.58
C ASN A 300 -4.92 8.37 24.46
N VAL A 301 -5.89 8.43 23.54
CA VAL A 301 -6.63 9.65 23.21
C VAL A 301 -7.40 10.27 24.38
N PHE A 302 -7.73 9.48 25.41
CA PHE A 302 -8.45 9.96 26.57
C PHE A 302 -7.56 10.67 27.62
N HIS A 303 -6.26 10.39 27.61
CA HIS A 303 -5.37 10.81 28.70
C HIS A 303 -4.24 11.72 28.21
N ASP A 304 -3.78 11.53 26.97
CA ASP A 304 -2.54 12.14 26.48
C ASP A 304 -2.82 13.15 25.37
N SER A 305 -2.07 14.23 25.33
CA SER A 305 -2.01 15.10 24.15
C SER A 305 -1.06 14.50 23.10
N LEU A 306 -1.18 14.91 21.83
CA LEU A 306 -0.21 14.49 20.81
C LEU A 306 1.22 14.96 21.14
N ALA A 307 1.38 16.07 21.84
CA ALA A 307 2.68 16.55 22.30
C ALA A 307 3.30 15.61 23.35
N ASP A 308 2.49 15.10 24.30
CA ASP A 308 2.94 14.11 25.27
C ASP A 308 3.28 12.78 24.59
N MET A 309 2.45 12.33 23.67
CA MET A 309 2.68 11.11 22.88
C MET A 309 3.95 11.20 22.04
N LEU A 310 4.26 12.37 21.46
CA LEU A 310 5.50 12.60 20.72
C LEU A 310 6.74 12.44 21.61
N GLN A 311 6.62 12.76 22.89
CA GLN A 311 7.69 12.64 23.88
C GLN A 311 7.68 11.29 24.61
N SER A 312 6.76 10.38 24.30
CA SER A 312 6.68 9.08 24.97
C SER A 312 7.94 8.24 24.76
N PRO A 313 8.28 7.35 25.71
CA PRO A 313 9.41 6.42 25.52
C PRO A 313 9.25 5.55 24.26
N ALA A 314 8.04 5.07 23.96
CA ALA A 314 7.74 4.29 22.77
C ALA A 314 8.05 5.07 21.49
N MET A 315 7.53 6.30 21.37
CA MET A 315 7.77 7.14 20.20
C MET A 315 9.25 7.43 20.01
N ARG A 316 9.96 7.80 21.08
CA ARG A 316 11.41 8.10 21.00
C ARG A 316 12.24 6.90 20.59
N ALA A 317 11.91 5.70 21.10
CA ALA A 317 12.61 4.48 20.72
C ALA A 317 12.37 4.14 19.24
N MET A 318 11.11 4.14 18.79
CA MET A 318 10.76 3.89 17.38
C MET A 318 11.41 4.92 16.46
N ALA A 319 11.23 6.21 16.72
CA ALA A 319 11.74 7.29 15.87
C ALA A 319 13.27 7.23 15.72
N ARG A 320 14.00 6.97 16.81
CA ARG A 320 15.46 6.80 16.79
C ARG A 320 15.87 5.68 15.84
N ASP A 321 15.27 4.50 15.98
CA ASP A 321 15.70 3.31 15.24
C ASP A 321 15.20 3.35 13.79
N ILE A 322 14.02 3.92 13.54
CA ILE A 322 13.51 4.18 12.19
C ILE A 322 14.42 5.18 11.48
N SER A 323 14.79 6.29 12.12
CA SER A 323 15.71 7.28 11.54
C SER A 323 17.06 6.66 11.19
N ALA A 324 17.63 5.84 12.07
CA ALA A 324 18.86 5.11 11.79
C ALA A 324 18.71 4.19 10.57
N GLY A 325 17.59 3.50 10.43
CA GLY A 325 17.28 2.67 9.26
C GLY A 325 17.08 3.47 7.97
N VAL A 326 16.52 4.68 8.05
CA VAL A 326 16.40 5.61 6.91
C VAL A 326 17.79 6.10 6.48
N ASP A 327 18.66 6.42 7.43
CA ASP A 327 20.03 6.86 7.15
C ASP A 327 20.86 5.77 6.49
N LEU A 328 20.70 4.51 6.92
CA LEU A 328 21.31 3.36 6.22
C LEU A 328 20.78 3.24 4.79
N CYS A 329 19.47 3.35 4.57
CA CYS A 329 18.92 3.37 3.21
C CYS A 329 19.49 4.51 2.37
N ARG A 330 19.64 5.71 2.93
CA ARG A 330 20.21 6.87 2.21
C ARG A 330 21.66 6.64 1.80
N GLN A 331 22.43 5.93 2.61
CA GLN A 331 23.85 5.66 2.34
C GLN A 331 24.07 4.49 1.39
N GLU A 332 23.21 3.46 1.44
CA GLU A 332 23.49 2.16 0.79
C GLU A 332 22.59 1.88 -0.42
N CYS A 333 21.46 2.61 -0.58
CA CYS A 333 20.44 2.27 -1.56
C CYS A 333 20.34 3.32 -2.68
N GLU A 334 20.62 2.91 -3.89
CA GLU A 334 20.48 3.75 -5.10
C GLU A 334 19.03 4.18 -5.40
N TYR A 335 18.04 3.46 -4.86
CA TYR A 335 16.61 3.76 -5.00
C TYR A 335 16.08 4.69 -3.90
N PHE A 336 16.94 5.21 -3.01
CA PHE A 336 16.51 6.05 -1.89
C PHE A 336 15.71 7.27 -2.35
N SER A 337 16.12 7.87 -3.47
CA SER A 337 15.45 9.02 -4.06
C SER A 337 14.00 8.75 -4.50
N VAL A 338 13.63 7.51 -4.74
CA VAL A 338 12.28 7.11 -5.15
C VAL A 338 11.45 6.60 -3.97
N CYS A 339 12.11 6.06 -2.93
CA CYS A 339 11.47 5.30 -1.86
C CYS A 339 11.42 6.05 -0.51
N GLY A 340 12.42 6.89 -0.21
CA GLY A 340 12.46 7.67 1.04
C GLY A 340 12.71 6.86 2.31
N GLY A 341 13.25 5.63 2.21
CA GLY A 341 13.63 4.84 3.40
C GLY A 341 12.79 3.59 3.67
N GLY A 342 11.83 3.26 2.80
CA GLY A 342 11.05 2.02 2.86
C GLY A 342 9.98 2.00 3.95
N ALA A 343 9.48 0.80 4.26
CA ALA A 343 8.48 0.55 5.29
C ALA A 343 9.14 0.03 6.57
N PRO A 344 9.08 0.77 7.69
CA PRO A 344 9.72 0.38 8.94
C PRO A 344 9.21 -0.95 9.50
N VAL A 345 7.90 -1.22 9.39
CA VAL A 345 7.32 -2.48 9.89
C VAL A 345 7.97 -3.69 9.22
N ASN A 346 8.22 -3.64 7.91
CA ASN A 346 8.88 -4.74 7.20
C ASN A 346 10.36 -4.89 7.60
N LYS A 347 11.05 -3.80 7.94
CA LYS A 347 12.40 -3.89 8.50
C LYS A 347 12.40 -4.63 9.85
N LEU A 348 11.43 -4.33 10.69
CA LEU A 348 11.29 -5.01 11.96
C LEU A 348 10.92 -6.49 11.81
N THR A 349 9.95 -6.80 10.95
CA THR A 349 9.45 -8.18 10.80
C THR A 349 10.40 -9.10 10.05
N GLU A 350 11.09 -8.59 9.03
CA GLU A 350 12.04 -9.39 8.24
C GLU A 350 13.44 -9.44 8.85
N ASN A 351 13.92 -8.33 9.41
CA ASN A 351 15.31 -8.20 9.88
C ASN A 351 15.44 -8.11 11.41
N GLY A 352 14.32 -8.09 12.15
CA GLY A 352 14.29 -8.01 13.61
C GLY A 352 14.59 -6.62 14.18
N SER A 353 14.73 -5.57 13.35
CA SER A 353 15.05 -4.21 13.79
C SER A 353 14.58 -3.17 12.79
N PHE A 354 14.13 -2.00 13.27
CA PHE A 354 13.90 -0.83 12.43
C PHE A 354 15.21 -0.25 11.85
N ALA A 355 16.33 -0.40 12.58
CA ALA A 355 17.64 0.15 12.20
C ALA A 355 18.36 -0.74 11.18
N THR A 356 17.70 -1.03 10.07
CA THR A 356 18.24 -1.79 8.94
C THR A 356 17.87 -1.12 7.62
N SER A 357 18.52 -1.51 6.50
CA SER A 357 18.28 -0.89 5.20
C SER A 357 17.29 -1.69 4.36
N ARG A 358 17.70 -2.82 3.81
CA ARG A 358 16.97 -3.55 2.77
C ARG A 358 16.11 -4.68 3.35
N THR A 359 14.93 -4.88 2.77
CA THR A 359 14.03 -6.00 3.04
C THR A 359 13.63 -6.69 1.73
N GLN A 360 13.11 -7.90 1.80
CA GLN A 360 12.51 -8.53 0.61
C GLN A 360 11.29 -7.75 0.14
N PHE A 361 10.48 -7.26 1.08
CA PHE A 361 9.34 -6.41 0.75
C PHE A 361 9.78 -5.17 -0.05
N CYS A 362 10.77 -4.41 0.41
CA CYS A 362 11.21 -3.23 -0.32
C CYS A 362 11.78 -3.58 -1.71
N ARG A 363 12.41 -4.75 -1.83
CA ARG A 363 12.88 -5.24 -3.14
C ARG A 363 11.72 -5.46 -4.09
N LEU A 364 10.63 -6.06 -3.64
CA LEU A 364 9.44 -6.30 -4.46
C LEU A 364 8.73 -4.99 -4.80
N ILE A 365 8.38 -4.18 -3.79
CA ILE A 365 7.44 -3.06 -3.95
C ILE A 365 8.10 -1.76 -4.40
N GLN A 366 9.41 -1.61 -4.22
CA GLN A 366 10.12 -0.39 -4.62
C GLN A 366 11.09 -0.63 -5.78
N ILE A 367 11.98 -1.61 -5.66
CA ILE A 367 13.04 -1.83 -6.64
C ILE A 367 12.46 -2.40 -7.94
N VAL A 368 11.71 -3.49 -7.86
CA VAL A 368 11.15 -4.17 -9.05
C VAL A 368 10.30 -3.24 -9.93
N PRO A 369 9.32 -2.47 -9.40
CA PRO A 369 8.56 -1.55 -10.24
C PRO A 369 9.41 -0.41 -10.82
N THR A 370 10.41 0.08 -10.07
CA THR A 370 11.33 1.10 -10.58
C THR A 370 12.13 0.57 -11.76
N ASP A 371 12.75 -0.60 -11.63
CA ASP A 371 13.54 -1.23 -12.69
C ASP A 371 12.70 -1.53 -13.93
N LEU A 372 11.47 -1.98 -13.73
CA LEU A 372 10.53 -2.23 -14.81
C LEU A 372 10.24 -0.97 -15.63
N ILE A 373 9.98 0.16 -14.95
CA ILE A 373 9.68 1.43 -15.61
C ILE A 373 10.91 1.98 -16.31
N LEU A 374 12.08 1.96 -15.67
CA LEU A 374 13.33 2.40 -16.29
C LEU A 374 13.65 1.56 -17.52
N SER A 375 13.51 0.24 -17.46
CA SER A 375 13.69 -0.65 -18.61
C SER A 375 12.72 -0.36 -19.75
N ALA A 376 11.49 0.03 -19.44
CA ALA A 376 10.52 0.42 -20.46
C ALA A 376 10.89 1.75 -21.13
N LEU A 377 11.43 2.71 -20.38
CA LEU A 377 11.92 3.99 -20.91
C LEU A 377 13.11 3.79 -21.84
N ASP A 378 14.09 2.96 -21.47
CA ASP A 378 15.24 2.63 -22.30
C ASP A 378 14.80 2.01 -23.64
N ARG A 379 13.82 1.12 -23.62
CA ARG A 379 13.26 0.52 -24.85
C ARG A 379 12.64 1.58 -25.76
N ILE A 380 11.87 2.52 -25.20
CA ILE A 380 11.24 3.60 -25.98
C ILE A 380 12.32 4.52 -26.58
N GLU A 381 13.32 4.91 -25.80
CA GLU A 381 14.41 5.75 -26.30
C GLU A 381 15.15 5.07 -27.47
N ALA A 382 15.44 3.78 -27.34
CA ALA A 382 16.06 2.99 -28.39
C ALA A 382 15.21 2.93 -29.69
N GLU A 383 13.89 2.77 -29.54
CA GLU A 383 12.96 2.79 -30.67
C GLU A 383 12.92 4.16 -31.37
N PHE A 384 12.91 5.25 -30.60
CA PHE A 384 12.96 6.61 -31.13
C PHE A 384 14.29 6.88 -31.87
N ASP A 385 15.43 6.47 -31.32
CA ASP A 385 16.73 6.66 -31.96
C ASP A 385 16.84 5.83 -33.24
N ALA A 386 16.33 4.60 -33.25
CA ALA A 386 16.26 3.77 -34.44
C ALA A 386 15.37 4.40 -35.54
N ALA A 387 14.19 4.89 -35.16
CA ALA A 387 13.28 5.57 -36.10
C ALA A 387 13.87 6.89 -36.66
N ALA A 388 14.69 7.58 -35.86
CA ALA A 388 15.39 8.80 -36.25
C ALA A 388 16.71 8.55 -37.00
N GLY A 389 17.08 7.28 -37.23
CA GLY A 389 18.37 6.91 -37.88
C GLY A 389 19.60 7.26 -37.05
N ARG A 390 19.44 7.40 -35.72
CA ARG A 390 20.53 7.67 -34.79
C ARG A 390 21.12 6.35 -34.31
N ALA A 391 22.46 6.33 -34.13
CA ALA A 391 23.08 5.19 -33.45
C ALA A 391 22.59 5.12 -32.01
N PRO A 392 22.27 3.94 -31.47
CA PRO A 392 21.87 3.81 -30.08
C PRO A 392 22.94 4.43 -29.19
N ARG A 393 22.57 5.37 -28.34
CA ARG A 393 23.45 5.88 -27.29
C ARG A 393 23.82 4.66 -26.47
N GLY A 394 25.12 4.39 -26.32
CA GLY A 394 25.64 3.15 -25.77
C GLY A 394 24.77 2.70 -24.60
N SER A 395 24.09 1.60 -24.80
CA SER A 395 23.25 1.01 -23.77
C SER A 395 24.16 0.77 -22.56
N ASN A 396 23.90 1.46 -21.46
CA ASN A 396 24.18 0.84 -20.18
C ASN A 396 23.28 -0.40 -20.21
N SER A 397 23.82 -1.50 -20.72
CA SER A 397 23.11 -2.77 -20.80
C SER A 397 22.42 -2.96 -19.46
N VAL A 398 21.08 -2.85 -19.48
CA VAL A 398 20.28 -3.33 -18.34
C VAL A 398 20.76 -4.75 -18.14
N PRO A 399 21.36 -5.09 -17.02
CA PRO A 399 21.84 -6.44 -16.81
C PRO A 399 20.63 -7.34 -17.02
N GLU A 400 20.74 -8.33 -17.91
CA GLU A 400 19.91 -9.52 -17.79
C GLU A 400 19.77 -9.76 -16.30
N TYR A 401 18.54 -9.76 -15.75
CA TYR A 401 18.25 -9.62 -14.32
C TYR A 401 18.97 -10.73 -13.53
N GLN A 402 20.31 -10.60 -13.45
CA GLN A 402 21.21 -11.46 -12.70
C GLN A 402 21.40 -10.81 -11.34
N PHE A 403 20.61 -11.28 -10.37
CA PHE A 403 20.79 -10.93 -8.99
C PHE A 403 22.21 -11.20 -8.54
N LYS A 404 22.98 -10.14 -8.26
CA LYS A 404 24.22 -10.28 -7.49
C LYS A 404 23.84 -10.81 -6.11
N ASN A 405 23.89 -12.12 -5.97
CA ASN A 405 23.79 -12.79 -4.67
C ASN A 405 24.97 -12.32 -3.81
N THR A 406 24.72 -11.46 -2.86
CA THR A 406 25.61 -11.30 -1.71
C THR A 406 25.48 -12.57 -0.87
N LYS A 407 26.57 -13.31 -0.84
CA LYS A 407 26.90 -14.56 -0.19
C LYS A 407 25.99 -14.98 0.97
N SER A 408 25.26 -16.08 0.79
CA SER A 408 25.03 -17.08 1.81
C SER A 408 25.76 -18.35 1.36
N ASN A 409 26.50 -18.97 2.29
CA ASN A 409 27.38 -20.09 2.06
C ASN A 409 26.68 -21.33 1.53
N GLY A 410 27.21 -21.85 0.46
CA GLY A 410 27.36 -23.22 -0.02
C GLY A 410 26.20 -24.19 0.10
N LEU A 411 25.67 -24.54 -1.08
CA LEU A 411 25.44 -25.93 -1.47
C LEU A 411 25.19 -25.96 -3.00
N ASP A 412 26.05 -26.71 -3.65
CA ASP A 412 26.09 -26.92 -5.09
C ASP A 412 25.04 -27.97 -5.49
N VAL A 413 24.12 -27.62 -6.44
CA VAL A 413 23.33 -28.63 -7.16
C VAL A 413 23.18 -28.22 -8.63
N SER A 414 23.61 -29.12 -9.46
CA SER A 414 23.77 -29.09 -10.91
C SER A 414 22.50 -28.81 -11.71
N THR A 415 22.72 -28.11 -12.79
CA THR A 415 21.79 -27.62 -13.82
C THR A 415 21.24 -28.72 -14.74
N GLY A 416 19.89 -28.70 -14.93
CA GLY A 416 19.23 -29.31 -16.06
C GLY A 416 18.48 -28.24 -16.85
N GLY A 417 18.94 -27.95 -18.06
CA GLY A 417 18.37 -26.93 -18.93
C GLY A 417 17.04 -27.34 -19.55
N VAL A 418 16.10 -26.39 -19.59
CA VAL A 418 14.86 -26.45 -20.38
C VAL A 418 15.01 -25.47 -21.55
N PRO A 419 14.67 -25.86 -22.80
CA PRO A 419 14.86 -25.00 -23.97
C PRO A 419 13.86 -23.84 -23.98
N ALA A 420 14.36 -22.67 -24.38
CA ALA A 420 13.57 -21.44 -24.55
C ALA A 420 12.59 -21.57 -25.73
N ALA A 421 11.33 -21.20 -25.48
CA ALA A 421 10.33 -21.02 -26.52
C ALA A 421 10.62 -19.74 -27.35
N PRO A 422 10.30 -19.71 -28.66
CA PRO A 422 10.59 -18.56 -29.50
C PRO A 422 9.73 -17.34 -29.11
N ALA A 423 10.37 -16.17 -29.14
CA ALA A 423 9.72 -14.91 -28.85
C ALA A 423 8.59 -14.60 -29.85
N PRO A 424 7.43 -14.12 -29.42
CA PRO A 424 6.38 -13.67 -30.32
C PRO A 424 6.77 -12.33 -30.98
N SER A 425 6.51 -12.21 -32.27
CA SER A 425 6.69 -10.98 -33.04
C SER A 425 5.67 -9.93 -32.58
N PHE A 426 6.16 -8.79 -32.09
CA PHE A 426 5.34 -7.67 -31.65
C PHE A 426 4.95 -6.78 -32.85
N GLY A 427 3.65 -6.45 -32.95
CA GLY A 427 3.17 -5.36 -33.78
C GLY A 427 3.50 -3.99 -33.16
N PRO A 428 3.45 -2.89 -33.92
CA PRO A 428 3.89 -1.59 -33.46
C PRO A 428 2.96 -1.00 -32.40
N ASP A 429 3.30 -1.17 -31.13
CA ASP A 429 2.72 -0.39 -30.05
C ASP A 429 3.26 1.03 -30.14
N SER A 430 2.39 1.99 -30.41
CA SER A 430 2.76 3.39 -30.58
C SER A 430 3.41 3.94 -29.30
N PRO A 431 4.59 4.60 -29.40
CA PRO A 431 5.22 5.32 -28.28
C PRO A 431 4.32 6.35 -27.60
N ASP A 432 3.30 6.83 -28.32
CA ASP A 432 2.32 7.82 -27.84
C ASP A 432 1.49 7.35 -26.65
N ILE A 433 1.26 6.04 -26.48
CA ILE A 433 0.44 5.52 -25.38
C ILE A 433 1.17 5.61 -24.04
N LEU A 434 2.46 5.28 -24.00
CA LEU A 434 3.25 5.39 -22.77
C LEU A 434 3.54 6.86 -22.42
N LEU A 435 3.83 7.71 -23.45
CA LEU A 435 3.94 9.15 -23.26
C LEU A 435 2.64 9.77 -22.72
N HIS A 436 1.48 9.27 -23.16
CA HIS A 436 0.18 9.74 -22.69
C HIS A 436 -0.13 9.26 -21.27
N GLN A 437 0.31 8.07 -20.87
CA GLN A 437 0.21 7.59 -19.48
C GLN A 437 1.17 8.36 -18.57
N ILE A 438 2.42 8.59 -19.00
CA ILE A 438 3.39 9.45 -18.31
C ILE A 438 2.81 10.87 -18.12
N GLN A 439 2.18 11.45 -19.14
CA GLN A 439 1.56 12.77 -19.09
C GLN A 439 0.29 12.83 -18.23
N ARG A 440 -0.47 11.72 -18.09
CA ARG A 440 -1.62 11.64 -17.16
C ARG A 440 -1.18 11.52 -15.69
N GLY A 441 -0.09 10.84 -15.43
CA GLY A 441 0.49 10.75 -14.09
C GLY A 441 1.12 12.06 -13.59
N LEU A 442 1.31 13.06 -14.48
CA LEU A 442 1.86 14.38 -14.16
C LEU A 442 0.77 15.46 -13.96
N ARG A 443 -0.51 15.10 -13.99
CA ARG A 443 -1.66 15.97 -13.70
C ARG A 443 -2.36 15.53 -12.43
#